data_54538202833ee782cd5eb03f20bb5f7d
#
_entry.id   54538202833ee782cd5eb03f20bb5f7d
#
_cell.length_a   1.000
_cell.length_b   1.000
_cell.length_c   1.000
_cell.angle_alpha   90.00
_cell.angle_beta   90.00
_cell.angle_gamma   90.00
#
_symmetry.space_group_name_H-M   'P 1'
#
loop_
_entity.id
_entity.type
_entity.pdbx_description
1 polymer ?
#
loop_
_entity_poly.entity_id
_entity_poly.type
_entity_poly.pdbx_seq_one_letter_code
_entity_poly.pdbx_strand_id
1 'polypeptide(L)'
;LTAWRIDYPFYRNGVGDAPIGALGQGSVPLNYFERPQWQDFSFASPFHSYIYDMRNAPFYNGKRPFLQMTYIESGQKRYRETNFEIRHAQNISPSTSFSIDYKSRGTRGLYEWSRTKNQNIAVTVAHTGKRYSVHAGYVNNHIETQENGGVVGEWAIRDTVFEMPSGVPMRLTNAKAENIYRNHAFFLTQSY
;
A
#
# COMPACT_ATOMS: atom_id res chain seq x y z
N LEU A 1 -2.35 -20.68 -5.63
CA LEU A 1 -1.92 -21.02 -4.24
C LEU A 1 -0.95 -20.00 -3.63
N THR A 2 -0.73 -18.87 -4.25
CA THR A 2 0.03 -17.73 -3.69
C THR A 2 -0.77 -16.90 -2.68
N ALA A 3 -2.05 -17.20 -2.49
CA ALA A 3 -2.97 -16.46 -1.60
C ALA A 3 -2.71 -16.66 -0.08
N TRP A 4 -1.82 -17.57 0.29
CA TRP A 4 -1.52 -17.87 1.70
C TRP A 4 -0.38 -17.05 2.30
N ARG A 5 0.34 -16.27 1.50
CA ARG A 5 1.37 -15.40 2.03
C ARG A 5 0.72 -14.13 2.56
N ILE A 6 1.03 -13.82 3.81
CA ILE A 6 0.78 -12.51 4.38
C ILE A 6 1.38 -11.50 3.42
N ASP A 7 0.50 -10.76 2.77
CA ASP A 7 0.88 -9.91 1.64
C ASP A 7 1.40 -8.57 2.18
N TYR A 8 2.54 -8.64 2.87
CA TYR A 8 3.26 -7.42 3.20
C TYR A 8 3.66 -6.73 1.90
N PRO A 9 3.32 -5.45 1.74
CA PRO A 9 3.51 -4.74 0.47
C PRO A 9 4.95 -4.78 -0.03
N PHE A 10 5.92 -4.88 0.87
CA PHE A 10 7.35 -4.89 0.56
C PHE A 10 7.86 -6.21 -0.05
N TYR A 11 7.09 -7.29 0.02
CA TYR A 11 7.54 -8.61 -0.44
C TYR A 11 6.77 -9.13 -1.66
N ARG A 12 6.03 -8.26 -2.34
CA ARG A 12 5.21 -8.67 -3.50
C ARG A 12 6.03 -9.04 -4.71
N ASN A 13 7.13 -8.34 -4.92
CA ASN A 13 7.89 -8.41 -6.17
C ASN A 13 9.33 -8.84 -5.89
N GLY A 14 9.71 -10.01 -6.38
CA GLY A 14 11.09 -10.46 -6.46
C GLY A 14 11.87 -10.41 -5.14
N VAL A 15 12.91 -9.60 -5.09
CA VAL A 15 13.78 -9.46 -3.91
C VAL A 15 13.12 -8.65 -2.79
N GLY A 16 12.09 -7.87 -3.12
CA GLY A 16 11.36 -7.02 -2.18
C GLY A 16 11.84 -5.57 -2.16
N ASP A 17 11.19 -4.79 -1.31
CA ASP A 17 11.47 -3.37 -1.13
C ASP A 17 12.05 -3.10 0.26
N ALA A 18 12.95 -2.14 0.35
CA ALA A 18 13.42 -1.60 1.62
C ALA A 18 12.44 -0.52 2.10
N PRO A 19 11.76 -0.68 3.26
CA PRO A 19 10.96 0.37 3.84
C PRO A 19 11.87 1.52 4.32
N ILE A 20 11.46 2.75 4.05
CA ILE A 20 12.19 3.96 4.51
C ILE A 20 11.86 4.27 5.98
N GLY A 21 10.78 3.71 6.47
CA GLY A 21 10.30 3.93 7.85
C GLY A 21 9.23 2.91 8.25
N ALA A 22 8.24 3.36 8.99
CA ALA A 22 7.13 2.52 9.47
C ALA A 22 6.16 2.15 8.34
N LEU A 23 5.24 1.23 8.63
CA LEU A 23 4.21 0.77 7.69
C LEU A 23 3.42 1.97 7.13
N GLY A 24 3.33 2.05 5.81
CA GLY A 24 2.64 3.14 5.12
C GLY A 24 3.53 4.33 4.74
N GLN A 25 4.78 4.38 5.22
CA GLN A 25 5.80 5.27 4.69
C GLN A 25 6.39 4.72 3.40
N GLY A 26 7.16 5.53 2.69
CA GLY A 26 7.74 5.15 1.42
C GLY A 26 8.63 3.92 1.48
N SER A 27 8.85 3.32 0.32
CA SER A 27 9.78 2.20 0.13
C SER A 27 10.60 2.39 -1.13
N VAL A 28 11.74 1.72 -1.18
CA VAL A 28 12.64 1.71 -2.34
C VAL A 28 12.92 0.28 -2.74
N PRO A 29 12.74 -0.10 -4.02
CA PRO A 29 13.09 -1.43 -4.49
C PRO A 29 14.56 -1.74 -4.23
N LEU A 30 14.83 -2.91 -3.62
CA LEU A 30 16.18 -3.39 -3.38
C LEU A 30 16.87 -3.74 -4.70
N ASN A 31 16.10 -4.26 -5.65
CA ASN A 31 16.61 -4.46 -6.99
C ASN A 31 16.64 -3.14 -7.77
N TYR A 32 17.82 -2.71 -8.16
CA TYR A 32 18.01 -1.47 -8.92
C TYR A 32 17.20 -1.46 -10.24
N PHE A 33 17.12 -2.58 -10.94
CA PHE A 33 16.42 -2.69 -12.23
C PHE A 33 14.89 -2.66 -12.11
N GLU A 34 14.34 -2.90 -10.92
CA GLU A 34 12.91 -2.81 -10.64
C GLU A 34 12.49 -1.41 -10.20
N ARG A 35 13.43 -0.48 -10.03
CA ARG A 35 13.10 0.90 -9.69
C ARG A 35 12.31 1.54 -10.80
N PRO A 36 11.12 2.08 -10.52
CA PRO A 36 10.28 2.70 -11.54
C PRO A 36 11.02 3.89 -12.15
N GLN A 37 11.28 3.81 -13.45
CA GLN A 37 11.95 4.87 -14.21
C GLN A 37 10.98 5.96 -14.67
N TRP A 38 9.70 5.61 -14.79
CA TRP A 38 8.65 6.48 -15.30
C TRP A 38 7.43 6.41 -14.42
N GLN A 39 7.08 7.54 -13.82
CA GLN A 39 5.80 7.74 -13.16
C GLN A 39 5.31 9.13 -13.53
N ASP A 40 4.03 9.25 -13.85
CA ASP A 40 3.37 10.53 -14.15
C ASP A 40 3.57 11.54 -13.01
N PHE A 41 3.75 11.02 -11.78
CA PHE A 41 4.01 11.81 -10.58
C PHE A 41 5.18 11.21 -9.80
N SER A 42 6.35 11.82 -9.89
CA SER A 42 7.56 11.33 -9.23
C SER A 42 7.44 11.24 -7.70
N PHE A 43 6.64 12.11 -7.08
CA PHE A 43 6.39 12.08 -5.64
C PHE A 43 5.54 10.87 -5.19
N ALA A 44 4.84 10.19 -6.09
CA ALA A 44 4.13 8.95 -5.80
C ALA A 44 5.05 7.72 -5.80
N SER A 45 6.25 7.86 -6.38
CA SER A 45 7.22 6.77 -6.52
C SER A 45 7.53 6.03 -5.21
N PRO A 46 7.76 6.68 -4.06
CA PRO A 46 8.03 5.98 -2.81
C PRO A 46 6.87 5.10 -2.33
N PHE A 47 5.66 5.35 -2.80
CA PHE A 47 4.45 4.62 -2.37
C PHE A 47 4.03 3.50 -3.33
N HIS A 48 4.86 3.17 -4.33
CA HIS A 48 4.53 2.19 -5.37
C HIS A 48 4.09 0.82 -4.81
N SER A 49 4.64 0.38 -3.68
CA SER A 49 4.27 -0.88 -3.03
C SER A 49 2.84 -0.89 -2.48
N TYR A 50 2.25 0.26 -2.25
CA TYR A 50 0.91 0.39 -1.69
C TYR A 50 -0.15 0.68 -2.75
N ILE A 51 0.22 1.39 -3.81
CA ILE A 51 -0.70 1.92 -4.82
C ILE A 51 -1.25 0.78 -5.69
N TYR A 52 -2.56 0.78 -5.90
CA TYR A 52 -3.18 0.05 -6.99
C TYR A 52 -3.16 0.89 -8.27
N ASP A 53 -2.73 0.29 -9.35
CA ASP A 53 -2.78 0.83 -10.69
C ASP A 53 -3.34 -0.21 -11.69
N MET A 54 -3.41 0.14 -12.94
CA MET A 54 -3.88 -0.75 -14.01
C MET A 54 -3.01 -2.02 -14.14
N ARG A 55 -1.73 -1.96 -13.76
CA ARG A 55 -0.77 -3.06 -13.94
C ARG A 55 -0.85 -4.08 -12.81
N ASN A 56 -1.20 -3.62 -11.61
CA ASN A 56 -1.18 -4.44 -10.40
C ASN A 56 -2.58 -4.69 -9.81
N ALA A 57 -3.64 -4.13 -10.40
CA ALA A 57 -5.01 -4.42 -10.00
C ALA A 57 -5.31 -5.92 -10.16
N PRO A 58 -5.77 -6.60 -9.09
CA PRO A 58 -5.92 -8.04 -9.12
C PRO A 58 -7.18 -8.45 -9.91
N PHE A 59 -7.03 -9.44 -10.77
CA PHE A 59 -8.12 -10.14 -11.43
C PHE A 59 -8.17 -11.59 -10.94
N TYR A 60 -9.33 -12.05 -10.57
CA TYR A 60 -9.51 -13.41 -10.06
C TYR A 60 -10.49 -14.18 -10.95
N ASN A 61 -10.15 -15.43 -11.21
CA ASN A 61 -11.03 -16.37 -11.87
C ASN A 61 -11.08 -17.65 -11.04
N GLY A 62 -12.17 -17.89 -10.38
CA GLY A 62 -12.34 -19.02 -9.48
C GLY A 62 -13.70 -19.70 -9.66
N LYS A 63 -13.72 -21.04 -9.63
CA LYS A 63 -14.96 -21.82 -9.75
C LYS A 63 -15.95 -21.59 -8.61
N ARG A 64 -15.49 -21.09 -7.48
CA ARG A 64 -16.30 -20.82 -6.28
C ARG A 64 -16.04 -19.40 -5.78
N PRO A 65 -17.07 -18.72 -5.27
CA PRO A 65 -16.86 -17.46 -4.56
C PRO A 65 -15.91 -17.65 -3.38
N PHE A 66 -15.03 -16.69 -3.15
CA PHE A 66 -14.24 -16.67 -1.93
C PHE A 66 -14.23 -15.29 -1.29
N LEU A 67 -14.15 -15.28 0.01
CA LEU A 67 -13.92 -14.10 0.83
C LEU A 67 -12.72 -14.39 1.72
N GLN A 68 -11.73 -13.51 1.65
CA GLN A 68 -10.58 -13.51 2.54
C GLN A 68 -10.58 -12.22 3.33
N MET A 69 -10.45 -12.34 4.64
CA MET A 69 -10.28 -11.21 5.54
C MET A 69 -9.01 -11.44 6.35
N THR A 70 -8.15 -10.45 6.40
CA THR A 70 -6.90 -10.48 7.15
C THR A 70 -6.83 -9.25 8.03
N TYR A 71 -6.61 -9.45 9.31
CA TYR A 71 -6.34 -8.39 10.27
C TYR A 71 -5.06 -8.72 11.02
N ILE A 72 -4.11 -7.81 10.95
CA ILE A 72 -2.84 -7.92 11.64
C ILE A 72 -2.65 -6.63 12.45
N GLU A 73 -2.38 -6.81 13.70
CA GLU A 73 -2.01 -5.73 14.60
C GLU A 73 -0.69 -6.10 15.27
N SER A 74 0.26 -5.20 15.27
CA SER A 74 1.57 -5.40 15.88
C SER A 74 2.01 -4.16 16.64
N GLY A 75 2.95 -4.36 17.56
CA GLY A 75 3.54 -3.29 18.34
C GLY A 75 2.76 -2.95 19.61
N GLN A 76 3.44 -2.20 20.48
CA GLN A 76 2.84 -1.66 21.69
C GLN A 76 1.88 -0.51 21.32
N LYS A 77 0.93 -0.18 22.21
CA LYS A 77 -0.08 0.87 22.01
C LYS A 77 0.47 2.17 21.41
N ARG A 78 1.71 2.52 21.73
CA ARG A 78 2.39 3.74 21.24
C ARG A 78 2.92 3.59 19.80
N TYR A 79 3.30 2.37 19.40
CA TYR A 79 3.90 2.04 18.08
C TYR A 79 3.04 1.07 17.30
N ARG A 80 1.72 1.15 17.52
CA ARG A 80 0.78 0.24 16.90
C ARG A 80 0.81 0.38 15.39
N GLU A 81 0.99 -0.75 14.72
CA GLU A 81 0.77 -0.92 13.29
C GLU A 81 -0.46 -1.79 13.07
N THR A 82 -1.30 -1.38 12.14
CA THR A 82 -2.50 -2.14 11.76
C THR A 82 -2.50 -2.37 10.26
N ASN A 83 -2.80 -3.60 9.87
CA ASN A 83 -3.04 -3.98 8.48
C ASN A 83 -4.36 -4.74 8.42
N PHE A 84 -5.32 -4.18 7.68
CA PHE A 84 -6.62 -4.78 7.44
C PHE A 84 -6.84 -4.94 5.94
N GLU A 85 -7.13 -6.15 5.50
CA GLU A 85 -7.37 -6.48 4.10
C GLU A 85 -8.65 -7.29 3.97
N ILE A 86 -9.48 -6.92 3.02
CA ILE A 86 -10.63 -7.70 2.57
C ILE A 86 -10.48 -7.94 1.09
N ARG A 87 -10.63 -9.19 0.68
CA ARG A 87 -10.64 -9.62 -0.70
C ARG A 87 -11.85 -10.49 -0.94
N HIS A 88 -12.68 -10.08 -1.88
CA HIS A 88 -13.80 -10.88 -2.35
C HIS A 88 -13.69 -11.08 -3.84
N ALA A 89 -13.89 -12.31 -4.30
CA ALA A 89 -13.96 -12.60 -5.72
C ALA A 89 -15.00 -13.66 -6.01
N GLN A 90 -15.72 -13.46 -7.10
CA GLN A 90 -16.79 -14.31 -7.54
C GLN A 90 -16.92 -14.33 -9.05
N ASN A 91 -17.18 -15.50 -9.62
CA ASN A 91 -17.66 -15.61 -10.99
C ASN A 91 -19.18 -15.42 -11.02
N ILE A 92 -19.65 -14.41 -11.75
CA ILE A 92 -21.06 -14.14 -12.00
C ILE A 92 -21.59 -15.11 -13.06
N SER A 93 -20.72 -15.47 -14.00
CA SER A 93 -20.99 -16.49 -15.02
C SER A 93 -19.70 -17.29 -15.31
N PRO A 94 -19.76 -18.39 -16.05
CA PRO A 94 -18.55 -19.16 -16.42
C PRO A 94 -17.48 -18.32 -17.15
N SER A 95 -17.88 -17.22 -17.78
CA SER A 95 -17.01 -16.34 -18.55
C SER A 95 -16.80 -14.97 -17.92
N THR A 96 -17.47 -14.65 -16.80
CA THR A 96 -17.42 -13.30 -16.20
C THR A 96 -17.09 -13.40 -14.72
N SER A 97 -16.01 -12.75 -14.32
CA SER A 97 -15.59 -12.65 -12.92
C SER A 97 -15.64 -11.20 -12.43
N PHE A 98 -15.83 -11.07 -11.14
CA PHE A 98 -15.86 -9.80 -10.42
C PHE A 98 -15.03 -9.93 -9.15
N SER A 99 -14.28 -8.90 -8.79
CA SER A 99 -13.58 -8.87 -7.52
C SER A 99 -13.53 -7.48 -6.88
N ILE A 100 -13.44 -7.48 -5.56
CA ILE A 100 -13.17 -6.30 -4.74
C ILE A 100 -11.98 -6.64 -3.84
N ASP A 101 -11.01 -5.77 -3.83
CA ASP A 101 -9.85 -5.83 -2.96
C ASP A 101 -9.73 -4.50 -2.21
N TYR A 102 -9.85 -4.54 -0.89
CA TYR A 102 -9.74 -3.36 -0.03
C TYR A 102 -8.61 -3.57 0.97
N LYS A 103 -7.77 -2.56 1.12
CA LYS A 103 -6.67 -2.55 2.08
C LYS A 103 -6.66 -1.26 2.86
N SER A 104 -6.55 -1.40 4.18
CA SER A 104 -6.39 -0.28 5.11
C SER A 104 -5.20 -0.55 6.01
N ARG A 105 -4.22 0.35 5.97
CA ARG A 105 -3.00 0.25 6.75
C ARG A 105 -2.75 1.54 7.48
N GLY A 106 -2.22 1.43 8.69
CA GLY A 106 -1.90 2.61 9.47
C GLY A 106 -0.90 2.31 10.57
N THR A 107 -0.12 3.33 10.90
CA THR A 107 0.78 3.32 12.06
C THR A 107 0.83 4.69 12.70
N ARG A 108 1.18 4.73 13.98
CA ARG A 108 1.56 5.97 14.64
C ARG A 108 3.01 6.37 14.35
N GLY A 109 3.80 5.41 13.84
CA GLY A 109 5.22 5.57 13.63
C GLY A 109 6.04 5.45 14.91
N LEU A 110 7.36 5.34 14.73
CA LEU A 110 8.31 5.19 15.83
C LEU A 110 8.61 6.54 16.51
N TYR A 111 8.69 7.59 15.71
CA TYR A 111 8.96 8.95 16.14
C TYR A 111 7.68 9.77 16.24
N GLU A 112 7.71 10.87 16.98
CA GLU A 112 6.61 11.83 16.99
C GLU A 112 6.38 12.39 15.58
N TRP A 113 5.11 12.70 15.26
CA TRP A 113 4.70 13.28 13.97
C TRP A 113 5.07 12.42 12.74
N SER A 114 5.00 11.09 12.91
CA SER A 114 5.28 10.14 11.82
C SER A 114 4.10 9.19 11.52
N ARG A 115 2.89 9.61 11.85
CA ARG A 115 1.68 8.82 11.59
C ARG A 115 1.45 8.65 10.11
N THR A 116 1.02 7.42 9.73
CA THR A 116 0.58 7.11 8.38
C THR A 116 -0.81 6.51 8.36
N LYS A 117 -1.51 6.71 7.25
CA LYS A 117 -2.80 6.07 6.97
C LYS A 117 -2.92 5.84 5.48
N ASN A 118 -3.03 4.59 5.08
CA ASN A 118 -3.19 4.19 3.68
C ASN A 118 -4.49 3.44 3.51
N GLN A 119 -5.32 3.85 2.56
CA GLN A 119 -6.55 3.19 2.17
C GLN A 119 -6.56 3.01 0.67
N ASN A 120 -6.67 1.76 0.24
CA ASN A 120 -6.60 1.41 -1.16
C ASN A 120 -7.74 0.46 -1.50
N ILE A 121 -8.43 0.72 -2.59
CA ILE A 121 -9.49 -0.16 -3.11
C ILE A 121 -9.25 -0.42 -4.59
N ALA A 122 -9.44 -1.67 -5.00
CA ALA A 122 -9.52 -2.07 -6.39
C ALA A 122 -10.81 -2.87 -6.61
N VAL A 123 -11.57 -2.48 -7.62
CA VAL A 123 -12.74 -3.21 -8.07
C VAL A 123 -12.49 -3.60 -9.52
N THR A 124 -12.56 -4.89 -9.82
CA THR A 124 -12.27 -5.39 -11.16
C THR A 124 -13.35 -6.31 -11.67
N VAL A 125 -13.57 -6.26 -12.98
CA VAL A 125 -14.46 -7.14 -13.74
C VAL A 125 -13.70 -7.65 -14.94
N ALA A 126 -13.76 -8.95 -15.16
CA ALA A 126 -13.20 -9.57 -16.35
C ALA A 126 -14.25 -10.44 -17.04
N HIS A 127 -14.38 -10.29 -18.34
CA HIS A 127 -15.15 -11.18 -19.20
C HIS A 127 -14.24 -11.80 -20.25
N THR A 128 -14.23 -13.12 -20.34
CA THR A 128 -13.43 -13.87 -21.31
C THR A 128 -14.35 -14.77 -22.12
N GLY A 129 -14.77 -14.30 -23.28
CA GLY A 129 -15.57 -15.03 -24.25
C GLY A 129 -14.70 -15.72 -25.32
N LYS A 130 -15.35 -16.44 -26.24
CA LYS A 130 -14.65 -17.12 -27.34
C LYS A 130 -14.05 -16.17 -28.39
N ARG A 131 -14.66 -15.00 -28.59
CA ARG A 131 -14.27 -14.00 -29.60
C ARG A 131 -13.98 -12.63 -29.01
N TYR A 132 -14.46 -12.38 -27.81
CA TYR A 132 -14.35 -11.06 -27.16
C TYR A 132 -13.94 -11.24 -25.72
N SER A 133 -12.95 -10.47 -25.32
CA SER A 133 -12.48 -10.39 -23.93
C SER A 133 -12.39 -8.94 -23.50
N VAL A 134 -12.82 -8.67 -22.26
CA VAL A 134 -12.73 -7.34 -21.64
C VAL A 134 -12.28 -7.45 -20.20
N HIS A 135 -11.39 -6.56 -19.82
CA HIS A 135 -10.93 -6.35 -18.45
C HIS A 135 -11.16 -4.89 -18.11
N ALA A 136 -11.96 -4.64 -17.10
CA ALA A 136 -12.27 -3.31 -16.62
C ALA A 136 -12.00 -3.21 -15.13
N GLY A 137 -11.60 -2.05 -14.67
CA GLY A 137 -11.41 -1.84 -13.25
C GLY A 137 -11.47 -0.39 -12.84
N TYR A 138 -11.69 -0.22 -11.55
CA TYR A 138 -11.62 1.04 -10.83
C TYR A 138 -10.66 0.88 -9.67
N VAL A 139 -9.75 1.80 -9.50
CA VAL A 139 -8.84 1.88 -8.37
C VAL A 139 -8.95 3.23 -7.69
N ASN A 140 -8.86 3.22 -6.38
CA ASN A 140 -8.78 4.41 -5.55
C ASN A 140 -7.67 4.22 -4.52
N ASN A 141 -6.76 5.15 -4.47
CA ASN A 141 -5.65 5.18 -3.53
C ASN A 141 -5.69 6.47 -2.72
N HIS A 142 -5.63 6.33 -1.42
CA HIS A 142 -5.57 7.43 -0.48
C HIS A 142 -4.46 7.14 0.53
N ILE A 143 -3.42 7.92 0.50
CA ILE A 143 -2.25 7.80 1.37
C ILE A 143 -2.04 9.12 2.09
N GLU A 144 -2.02 9.08 3.41
CA GLU A 144 -1.73 10.21 4.29
C GLU A 144 -0.47 9.88 5.09
N THR A 145 0.49 10.78 5.09
CA THR A 145 1.74 10.64 5.83
C THR A 145 2.05 11.94 6.55
N GLN A 146 2.20 11.88 7.87
CA GLN A 146 2.71 13.03 8.62
C GLN A 146 4.21 13.18 8.39
N GLU A 147 4.65 14.42 8.28
CA GLU A 147 6.04 14.79 8.02
C GLU A 147 6.64 15.46 9.25
N ASN A 148 7.64 14.82 9.83
CA ASN A 148 8.34 15.35 11.01
C ASN A 148 9.65 16.09 10.67
N GLY A 149 10.01 16.14 9.38
CA GLY A 149 11.22 16.82 8.89
C GLY A 149 12.53 16.18 9.32
N GLY A 150 12.48 15.00 9.96
CA GLY A 150 13.65 14.30 10.48
C GLY A 150 14.14 14.84 11.83
N VAL A 151 15.23 14.29 12.31
CA VAL A 151 15.82 14.63 13.61
C VAL A 151 16.49 16.00 13.56
N VAL A 152 16.40 16.76 14.64
CA VAL A 152 16.97 18.13 14.74
C VAL A 152 18.48 18.14 14.50
N GLY A 153 19.20 17.10 14.96
CA GLY A 153 20.65 16.97 14.75
C GLY A 153 21.16 15.60 15.15
N GLU A 154 22.35 15.24 14.68
CA GLU A 154 23.00 13.95 14.99
C GLU A 154 23.16 13.69 16.49
N TRP A 155 23.34 14.73 17.29
CA TRP A 155 23.45 14.61 18.73
C TRP A 155 22.22 13.96 19.36
N ALA A 156 21.02 14.21 18.82
CA ALA A 156 19.77 13.67 19.34
C ALA A 156 19.64 12.16 19.10
N ILE A 157 20.41 11.57 18.19
CA ILE A 157 20.47 10.11 17.95
C ILE A 157 21.59 9.47 18.76
N ARG A 158 22.68 10.19 18.94
CA ARG A 158 23.89 9.69 19.64
C ARG A 158 23.78 9.78 21.15
N ASP A 159 22.92 10.67 21.62
CA ASP A 159 22.77 10.92 23.06
C ASP A 159 21.86 9.86 23.68
N THR A 160 22.34 9.20 24.71
CA THR A 160 21.59 8.23 25.51
C THR A 160 20.52 8.84 26.41
N VAL A 161 20.38 10.19 26.38
CA VAL A 161 19.38 10.92 27.14
C VAL A 161 17.95 10.57 26.72
N PHE A 162 17.76 10.18 25.46
CA PHE A 162 16.45 9.79 24.96
C PHE A 162 16.27 8.27 25.00
N GLU A 163 15.75 7.74 26.08
CA GLU A 163 15.49 6.32 26.26
C GLU A 163 14.47 5.74 25.23
N MET A 164 13.63 6.62 24.67
CA MET A 164 12.58 6.20 23.72
C MET A 164 12.65 7.03 22.43
N PRO A 165 12.45 6.41 21.27
CA PRO A 165 12.43 7.12 19.98
C PRO A 165 11.45 8.29 19.91
N SER A 166 10.33 8.17 20.62
CA SER A 166 9.32 9.24 20.70
C SER A 166 9.75 10.45 21.52
N GLY A 167 10.83 10.38 22.28
CA GLY A 167 11.44 11.52 22.98
C GLY A 167 12.43 12.29 22.12
N VAL A 168 12.83 11.72 20.99
CA VAL A 168 13.80 12.36 20.09
C VAL A 168 13.18 13.59 19.44
N PRO A 169 13.81 14.78 19.56
CA PRO A 169 13.26 16.01 19.00
C PRO A 169 13.29 15.99 17.47
N MET A 170 12.13 16.28 16.87
CA MET A 170 11.93 16.38 15.43
C MET A 170 11.98 17.84 14.97
N ARG A 171 12.41 18.07 13.72
CA ARG A 171 12.47 19.42 13.14
C ARG A 171 11.10 20.07 12.98
N LEU A 172 10.10 19.27 12.58
CA LEU A 172 8.73 19.72 12.44
C LEU A 172 7.89 19.14 13.58
N THR A 173 7.37 19.99 14.43
CA THR A 173 6.49 19.62 15.56
C THR A 173 5.04 20.01 15.28
N ASN A 174 4.69 20.20 14.01
CA ASN A 174 3.38 20.64 13.60
C ASN A 174 2.55 19.47 13.09
N ALA A 175 1.45 19.15 13.75
CA ALA A 175 0.50 18.13 13.35
C ALA A 175 -0.11 18.34 11.95
N LYS A 176 0.02 19.55 11.39
CA LYS A 176 -0.49 19.89 10.05
C LYS A 176 0.52 19.68 8.93
N ALA A 177 1.77 19.35 9.26
CA ALA A 177 2.75 18.98 8.24
C ALA A 177 2.46 17.55 7.77
N GLU A 178 1.73 17.43 6.65
CA GLU A 178 1.30 16.15 6.11
C GLU A 178 1.41 16.13 4.59
N ASN A 179 1.68 14.97 4.06
CA ASN A 179 1.63 14.67 2.64
C ASN A 179 0.39 13.81 2.38
N ILE A 180 -0.46 14.25 1.46
CA ILE A 180 -1.69 13.55 1.10
C ILE A 180 -1.63 13.22 -0.39
N TYR A 181 -1.60 11.93 -0.70
CA TYR A 181 -1.72 11.42 -2.05
C TYR A 181 -3.10 10.82 -2.28
N ARG A 182 -3.81 11.31 -3.30
CA ARG A 182 -5.11 10.78 -3.72
C ARG A 182 -5.09 10.50 -5.21
N ASN A 183 -5.49 9.31 -5.58
CA ASN A 183 -5.57 8.90 -6.98
C ASN A 183 -6.83 8.06 -7.21
N HIS A 184 -7.54 8.37 -8.30
CA HIS A 184 -8.66 7.60 -8.80
C HIS A 184 -8.38 7.27 -10.26
N ALA A 185 -8.53 6.02 -10.65
CA ALA A 185 -8.36 5.62 -12.04
C ALA A 185 -9.40 4.60 -12.46
N PHE A 186 -9.92 4.78 -13.67
CA PHE A 186 -10.71 3.78 -14.40
C PHE A 186 -9.88 3.27 -15.56
N PHE A 187 -9.93 1.99 -15.80
CA PHE A 187 -9.26 1.40 -16.95
C PHE A 187 -10.14 0.35 -17.62
N LEU A 188 -9.98 0.23 -18.92
CA LEU A 188 -10.66 -0.72 -19.77
C LEU A 188 -9.67 -1.25 -20.81
N THR A 189 -9.52 -2.56 -20.86
CA THR A 189 -8.76 -3.25 -21.90
C THR A 189 -9.68 -4.26 -22.57
N GLN A 190 -9.70 -4.24 -23.90
CA GLN A 190 -10.54 -5.14 -24.67
C GLN A 190 -9.77 -5.75 -25.83
N SER A 191 -10.14 -6.97 -26.21
CA SER A 191 -9.60 -7.69 -27.35
C SER A 191 -10.72 -8.45 -28.06
N TYR A 192 -10.62 -8.46 -29.42
CA TYR A 192 -11.57 -9.15 -30.30
C TYR A 192 -10.83 -10.13 -31.21
#